data_525a48ef4f98655b53fa37406ca0e312
#
_entry.id   525a48ef4f98655b53fa37406ca0e312
#
_cell.length_a   1.000
_cell.length_b   1.000
_cell.length_c   1.000
_cell.angle_alpha   90.00
_cell.angle_beta   90.00
_cell.angle_gamma   90.00
#
_symmetry.space_group_name_H-M   'P 1'
#
loop_
_entity.id
_entity.type
_entity.pdbx_description
1 polymer ?
#
loop_
_entity_poly.entity_id
_entity_poly.type
_entity_poly.pdbx_seq_one_letter_code
_entity_poly.pdbx_strand_id
1 'polypeptide(L)'
;MTTALDNYINSSIKRREFDCYTDGSCNNLSENREGGAAYLVLENGVEVERRSKALPHTTNNRAEMIAIISAVNFCPIASKITIHTDSKYAIYAFETLKRRLTSDVKNSDLIQKYRELAALRDVSFVWVKGHNGDKYNEIVDEMANREYNNMKESLKV
;
A
#
# COMPACT_ATOMS: atom_id res chain seq x y z
N MET A 1 -1.16 24.01 -12.38
CA MET A 1 -0.81 25.40 -12.01
C MET A 1 -1.07 25.63 -10.53
N THR A 2 -0.10 26.15 -9.79
CA THR A 2 -0.28 26.43 -8.36
C THR A 2 -0.94 27.79 -8.17
N THR A 3 -1.83 27.90 -7.19
CA THR A 3 -2.43 29.16 -6.81
C THR A 3 -1.54 29.92 -5.84
N ALA A 4 -1.84 31.21 -5.61
CA ALA A 4 -1.15 32.00 -4.60
C ALA A 4 -1.29 31.37 -3.20
N LEU A 5 -2.45 30.79 -2.90
CA LEU A 5 -2.69 30.10 -1.64
C LEU A 5 -1.80 28.85 -1.52
N ASP A 6 -1.69 28.06 -2.59
CA ASP A 6 -0.83 26.89 -2.60
C ASP A 6 0.63 27.26 -2.37
N ASN A 7 1.09 28.34 -3.00
CA ASN A 7 2.46 28.84 -2.81
C ASN A 7 2.69 29.30 -1.37
N TYR A 8 1.70 29.98 -0.78
CA TYR A 8 1.79 30.42 0.61
C TYR A 8 1.89 29.22 1.57
N ILE A 9 1.04 28.22 1.39
CA ILE A 9 1.05 26.99 2.20
C ILE A 9 2.40 26.28 2.07
N ASN A 10 2.90 26.11 0.85
CA ASN A 10 4.17 25.43 0.59
C ASN A 10 5.38 26.18 1.17
N SER A 11 5.33 27.50 1.25
CA SER A 11 6.41 28.31 1.82
C SER A 11 6.33 28.39 3.35
N SER A 12 5.13 28.32 3.93
CA SER A 12 4.91 28.50 5.35
C SER A 12 4.90 27.19 6.13
N ILE A 13 4.48 26.08 5.49
CA ILE A 13 4.35 24.75 6.11
C ILE A 13 5.21 23.78 5.31
N LYS A 14 6.28 23.29 5.94
CA LYS A 14 7.09 22.27 5.31
C LYS A 14 6.27 20.99 5.16
N ARG A 15 6.12 20.50 3.92
CA ARG A 15 5.40 19.25 3.63
C ARG A 15 6.16 18.07 4.22
N ARG A 16 5.44 17.22 4.93
CA ARG A 16 6.01 15.97 5.46
C ARG A 16 6.18 14.96 4.34
N GLU A 17 7.30 14.26 4.35
CA GLU A 17 7.64 13.28 3.32
C GLU A 17 7.82 11.91 3.94
N PHE A 18 7.21 10.91 3.31
CA PHE A 18 7.24 9.52 3.79
C PHE A 18 7.65 8.57 2.68
N ASP A 19 8.42 7.56 3.06
CA ASP A 19 8.66 6.39 2.22
C ASP A 19 7.90 5.21 2.85
N CYS A 20 7.03 4.58 2.08
CA CYS A 20 6.24 3.44 2.55
C CYS A 20 6.64 2.20 1.77
N TYR A 21 7.04 1.16 2.49
CA TYR A 21 7.29 -0.16 1.92
C TYR A 21 6.09 -1.03 2.23
N THR A 22 5.57 -1.72 1.22
CA THR A 22 4.33 -2.48 1.33
C THR A 22 4.47 -3.85 0.68
N ASP A 23 3.78 -4.84 1.22
CA ASP A 23 3.73 -6.17 0.60
C ASP A 23 2.45 -6.89 1.00
N GLY A 24 2.05 -7.84 0.15
CA GLY A 24 0.92 -8.69 0.38
C GLY A 24 1.25 -10.13 0.03
N SER A 25 0.63 -11.06 0.72
CA SER A 25 0.84 -12.48 0.54
C SER A 25 -0.51 -13.19 0.57
N CYS A 26 -0.69 -14.21 -0.27
CA CYS A 26 -1.94 -14.95 -0.33
C CYS A 26 -1.71 -16.34 -0.92
N ASN A 27 -2.45 -17.33 -0.40
CA ASN A 27 -2.49 -18.66 -1.01
C ASN A 27 -3.67 -18.74 -1.99
N ASN A 28 -3.41 -18.47 -3.26
CA ASN A 28 -4.42 -18.52 -4.32
C ASN A 28 -4.93 -19.93 -4.59
N LEU A 29 -4.22 -20.96 -4.10
CA LEU A 29 -4.59 -22.37 -4.30
C LEU A 29 -5.48 -22.90 -3.18
N SER A 30 -5.58 -22.16 -2.08
CA SER A 30 -6.44 -22.56 -0.94
C SER A 30 -7.88 -22.15 -1.21
N GLU A 31 -8.82 -23.00 -0.79
CA GLU A 31 -10.24 -22.68 -0.83
C GLU A 31 -10.56 -21.42 -0.01
N ASN A 32 -9.88 -21.25 1.12
CA ASN A 32 -10.06 -20.10 2.01
C ASN A 32 -9.39 -18.84 1.51
N ARG A 33 -8.38 -18.95 0.65
CA ARG A 33 -7.59 -17.83 0.12
C ARG A 33 -7.08 -16.93 1.24
N GLU A 34 -6.53 -17.53 2.29
CA GLU A 34 -5.94 -16.81 3.40
C GLU A 34 -4.70 -16.02 2.94
N GLY A 35 -4.48 -14.86 3.56
CA GLY A 35 -3.35 -14.02 3.19
C GLY A 35 -2.93 -13.08 4.31
N GLY A 36 -2.01 -12.21 3.98
CA GLY A 36 -1.52 -11.18 4.87
C GLY A 36 -1.09 -9.94 4.12
N ALA A 37 -1.14 -8.80 4.79
CA ALA A 37 -0.69 -7.53 4.24
C ALA A 37 0.15 -6.80 5.28
N ALA A 38 1.18 -6.10 4.82
CA ALA A 38 2.09 -5.40 5.73
C ALA A 38 2.60 -4.11 5.13
N TYR A 39 2.88 -3.13 5.99
CA TYR A 39 3.56 -1.92 5.58
C TYR A 39 4.52 -1.44 6.65
N LEU A 40 5.51 -0.67 6.21
CA LEU A 40 6.51 -0.02 7.06
C LEU A 40 6.69 1.40 6.51
N VAL A 41 6.64 2.38 7.41
CA VAL A 41 6.71 3.80 7.02
C VAL A 41 7.94 4.44 7.60
N LEU A 42 8.71 5.11 6.74
CA LEU A 42 9.84 5.94 7.13
C LEU A 42 9.49 7.41 6.91
N GLU A 43 9.81 8.25 7.88
CA GLU A 43 9.77 9.70 7.70
C GLU A 43 11.21 10.21 7.78
N ASN A 44 11.68 10.80 6.68
CA ASN A 44 13.07 11.27 6.58
C ASN A 44 14.09 10.18 6.98
N GLY A 45 13.86 8.95 6.52
CA GLY A 45 14.76 7.84 6.77
C GLY A 45 14.60 7.15 8.12
N VAL A 46 13.68 7.62 8.98
CA VAL A 46 13.46 7.06 10.31
C VAL A 46 12.13 6.30 10.34
N GLU A 47 12.15 5.05 10.80
CA GLU A 47 10.92 4.26 10.90
C GLU A 47 9.97 4.87 11.93
N VAL A 48 8.75 5.19 11.51
CA VAL A 48 7.73 5.80 12.38
C VAL A 48 6.51 4.90 12.58
N GLU A 49 6.33 3.88 11.72
CA GLU A 49 5.21 2.95 11.85
C GLU A 49 5.53 1.64 11.14
N ARG A 50 4.99 0.56 11.69
CA ARG A 50 5.11 -0.79 11.12
C ARG A 50 3.85 -1.54 11.51
N ARG A 51 3.10 -2.05 10.51
CA ARG A 51 1.87 -2.81 10.76
C ARG A 51 1.72 -3.97 9.80
N SER A 52 1.06 -5.00 10.30
CA SER A 52 0.66 -6.15 9.50
C SER A 52 -0.76 -6.58 9.88
N LYS A 53 -1.43 -7.26 8.95
CA LYS A 53 -2.82 -7.67 9.10
C LYS A 53 -3.03 -9.02 8.44
N ALA A 54 -3.69 -9.94 9.15
CA ALA A 54 -4.12 -11.20 8.59
C ALA A 54 -5.40 -10.98 7.78
N LEU A 55 -5.50 -11.63 6.62
CA LEU A 55 -6.63 -11.52 5.71
C LEU A 55 -7.25 -12.90 5.54
N PRO A 56 -8.49 -13.15 6.05
CA PRO A 56 -9.08 -14.47 6.03
C PRO A 56 -9.50 -14.94 4.63
N HIS A 57 -9.77 -13.98 3.73
CA HIS A 57 -10.17 -14.29 2.36
C HIS A 57 -9.74 -13.14 1.44
N THR A 58 -8.80 -13.41 0.54
CA THR A 58 -8.25 -12.38 -0.33
C THR A 58 -7.66 -12.98 -1.61
N THR A 59 -6.98 -12.15 -2.40
CA THR A 59 -6.13 -12.57 -3.52
C THR A 59 -4.78 -11.88 -3.36
N ASN A 60 -3.76 -12.34 -4.08
CA ASN A 60 -2.45 -11.68 -4.06
C ASN A 60 -2.58 -10.18 -4.40
N ASN A 61 -3.32 -9.87 -5.47
CA ASN A 61 -3.49 -8.47 -5.87
C ASN A 61 -4.21 -7.65 -4.81
N ARG A 62 -5.27 -8.18 -4.21
CA ARG A 62 -6.00 -7.47 -3.15
C ARG A 62 -5.13 -7.27 -1.92
N ALA A 63 -4.36 -8.29 -1.51
CA ALA A 63 -3.46 -8.16 -0.36
C ALA A 63 -2.43 -7.04 -0.59
N GLU A 64 -1.84 -6.98 -1.79
CA GLU A 64 -0.91 -5.91 -2.16
C GLU A 64 -1.59 -4.53 -2.12
N MET A 65 -2.79 -4.43 -2.67
CA MET A 65 -3.54 -3.18 -2.70
C MET A 65 -3.93 -2.72 -1.28
N ILE A 66 -4.36 -3.65 -0.44
CA ILE A 66 -4.73 -3.36 0.96
C ILE A 66 -3.53 -2.82 1.73
N ALA A 67 -2.34 -3.40 1.53
CA ALA A 67 -1.12 -2.91 2.16
C ALA A 67 -0.84 -1.45 1.79
N ILE A 68 -0.96 -1.13 0.51
CA ILE A 68 -0.73 0.24 0.01
C ILE A 68 -1.77 1.21 0.57
N ILE A 69 -3.04 0.86 0.51
CA ILE A 69 -4.13 1.70 1.05
C ILE A 69 -3.91 1.98 2.53
N SER A 70 -3.53 0.96 3.29
CA SER A 70 -3.28 1.09 4.73
C SER A 70 -2.13 2.05 5.01
N ALA A 71 -1.05 1.96 4.24
CA ALA A 71 0.11 2.84 4.39
C ALA A 71 -0.26 4.30 4.05
N VAL A 72 -0.97 4.52 2.95
CA VAL A 72 -1.41 5.85 2.53
C VAL A 72 -2.33 6.46 3.60
N ASN A 73 -3.25 5.65 4.12
CA ASN A 73 -4.18 6.12 5.16
C ASN A 73 -3.45 6.52 6.46
N PHE A 74 -2.36 5.84 6.79
CA PHE A 74 -1.56 6.19 7.97
C PHE A 74 -0.93 7.59 7.84
N CYS A 75 -0.46 7.95 6.65
CA CYS A 75 0.22 9.23 6.42
C CYS A 75 -0.76 10.40 6.49
N PRO A 76 -0.39 11.51 7.13
CA PRO A 76 -1.28 12.66 7.24
C PRO A 76 -1.71 13.24 5.89
N ILE A 77 -2.86 13.93 5.89
CA ILE A 77 -3.31 14.71 4.74
C ILE A 77 -2.22 15.70 4.33
N ALA A 78 -2.08 15.94 3.04
CA ALA A 78 -1.08 16.82 2.41
C ALA A 78 0.34 16.29 2.44
N SER A 79 0.57 15.05 2.91
CA SER A 79 1.89 14.42 2.87
C SER A 79 2.31 14.11 1.44
N LYS A 80 3.62 14.13 1.24
CA LYS A 80 4.25 13.58 0.04
C LYS A 80 4.67 12.15 0.36
N ILE A 81 4.17 11.18 -0.39
CA ILE A 81 4.34 9.75 -0.12
C ILE A 81 4.96 9.06 -1.33
N THR A 82 6.02 8.30 -1.09
CA THR A 82 6.58 7.40 -2.10
C THR A 82 6.30 5.97 -1.66
N ILE A 83 5.53 5.23 -2.46
CA ILE A 83 5.20 3.83 -2.21
C ILE A 83 6.20 2.94 -2.93
N HIS A 84 6.90 2.10 -2.17
CA HIS A 84 7.82 1.10 -2.70
C HIS A 84 7.12 -0.25 -2.66
N THR A 85 6.83 -0.80 -3.83
CA THR A 85 6.07 -2.06 -3.96
C THR A 85 6.64 -2.92 -5.09
N ASP A 86 6.56 -4.24 -4.93
CA ASP A 86 6.92 -5.18 -6.01
C ASP A 86 5.72 -5.56 -6.88
N SER A 87 4.53 -5.01 -6.59
CA SER A 87 3.32 -5.30 -7.33
C SER A 87 3.13 -4.36 -8.52
N LYS A 88 3.45 -4.84 -9.71
CA LYS A 88 3.18 -4.10 -10.95
C LYS A 88 1.69 -3.89 -11.17
N TYR A 89 0.87 -4.86 -10.77
CA TYR A 89 -0.57 -4.73 -10.88
C TYR A 89 -1.11 -3.58 -10.02
N ALA A 90 -0.64 -3.46 -8.78
CA ALA A 90 -1.10 -2.39 -7.91
C ALA A 90 -0.71 -1.01 -8.46
N ILE A 91 0.50 -0.89 -8.98
CA ILE A 91 0.94 0.36 -9.63
C ILE A 91 0.03 0.68 -10.82
N TYR A 92 -0.25 -0.31 -11.67
CA TYR A 92 -1.17 -0.12 -12.79
C TYR A 92 -2.54 0.36 -12.31
N ALA A 93 -3.13 -0.34 -11.34
CA ALA A 93 -4.48 -0.06 -10.87
C ALA A 93 -4.60 1.32 -10.21
N PHE A 94 -3.58 1.74 -9.47
CA PHE A 94 -3.64 2.98 -8.69
C PHE A 94 -3.09 4.19 -9.43
N GLU A 95 -2.06 4.02 -10.25
CA GLU A 95 -1.39 5.14 -10.92
C GLU A 95 -1.76 5.27 -12.38
N THR A 96 -1.81 4.16 -13.12
CA THR A 96 -1.97 4.19 -14.57
C THR A 96 -3.42 4.20 -15.01
N LEU A 97 -4.27 3.43 -14.35
CA LEU A 97 -5.68 3.29 -14.72
C LEU A 97 -6.44 4.58 -14.38
N LYS A 98 -6.93 5.29 -15.41
CA LYS A 98 -7.61 6.58 -15.25
C LYS A 98 -9.10 6.53 -15.57
N ARG A 99 -9.61 5.37 -15.97
CA ARG A 99 -11.00 5.25 -16.40
C ARG A 99 -11.98 5.36 -15.22
N ARG A 100 -13.23 5.68 -15.55
CA ARG A 100 -14.33 5.66 -14.59
C ARG A 100 -14.50 4.24 -14.03
N LEU A 101 -14.70 4.12 -12.74
CA LEU A 101 -14.91 2.82 -12.10
C LEU A 101 -16.38 2.40 -12.26
N THR A 102 -16.55 1.23 -12.86
CA THR A 102 -17.85 0.57 -13.03
C THR A 102 -17.72 -0.83 -12.43
N SER A 103 -18.85 -1.54 -12.29
CA SER A 103 -18.88 -2.85 -11.66
C SER A 103 -18.04 -3.91 -12.36
N ASP A 104 -17.71 -3.68 -13.65
CA ASP A 104 -16.85 -4.59 -14.42
C ASP A 104 -15.36 -4.39 -14.18
N VAL A 105 -14.96 -3.31 -13.51
CA VAL A 105 -13.55 -3.07 -13.18
C VAL A 105 -13.15 -3.92 -12.00
N LYS A 106 -12.16 -4.79 -12.20
CA LYS A 106 -11.68 -5.69 -11.17
C LYS A 106 -11.09 -4.89 -10.00
N ASN A 107 -11.46 -5.28 -8.78
CA ASN A 107 -11.00 -4.63 -7.54
C ASN A 107 -11.40 -3.15 -7.45
N SER A 108 -12.52 -2.77 -8.08
CA SER A 108 -12.97 -1.38 -8.11
C SER A 108 -13.20 -0.78 -6.73
N ASP A 109 -13.61 -1.59 -5.75
CA ASP A 109 -13.80 -1.15 -4.37
C ASP A 109 -12.49 -0.61 -3.77
N LEU A 110 -11.39 -1.33 -3.95
CA LEU A 110 -10.08 -0.91 -3.45
C LEU A 110 -9.53 0.28 -4.24
N ILE A 111 -9.73 0.29 -5.55
CA ILE A 111 -9.29 1.42 -6.39
C ILE A 111 -10.01 2.70 -5.97
N GLN A 112 -11.32 2.61 -5.71
CA GLN A 112 -12.10 3.76 -5.25
C GLN A 112 -11.59 4.27 -3.90
N LYS A 113 -11.34 3.37 -2.97
CA LYS A 113 -10.80 3.74 -1.65
C LYS A 113 -9.45 4.43 -1.78
N TYR A 114 -8.56 3.88 -2.61
CA TYR A 114 -7.26 4.50 -2.87
C TYR A 114 -7.42 5.92 -3.43
N ARG A 115 -8.30 6.10 -4.42
CA ARG A 115 -8.51 7.40 -5.06
C ARG A 115 -8.97 8.45 -4.06
N GLU A 116 -9.84 8.08 -3.13
CA GLU A 116 -10.31 8.98 -2.07
C GLU A 116 -9.17 9.44 -1.17
N LEU A 117 -8.31 8.52 -0.76
CA LEU A 117 -7.17 8.83 0.10
C LEU A 117 -6.09 9.62 -0.65
N ALA A 118 -5.79 9.22 -1.87
CA ALA A 118 -4.75 9.85 -2.69
C ALA A 118 -5.12 11.27 -3.12
N ALA A 119 -6.42 11.58 -3.22
CA ALA A 119 -6.88 12.93 -3.57
C ALA A 119 -6.42 13.98 -2.56
N LEU A 120 -6.15 13.59 -1.32
CA LEU A 120 -5.76 14.48 -0.23
C LEU A 120 -4.25 14.40 0.06
N ARG A 121 -3.49 13.72 -0.76
CA ARG A 121 -2.06 13.46 -0.59
C ARG A 121 -1.36 13.50 -1.94
N ASP A 122 -0.03 13.58 -1.92
CA ASP A 122 0.79 13.51 -3.12
C ASP A 122 1.50 12.15 -3.15
N VAL A 123 0.95 11.19 -3.88
CA VAL A 123 1.42 9.81 -3.88
C VAL A 123 2.11 9.48 -5.20
N SER A 124 3.32 8.93 -5.10
CA SER A 124 4.05 8.39 -6.24
C SER A 124 4.51 6.95 -5.93
N PHE A 125 4.85 6.19 -6.97
CA PHE A 125 5.21 4.79 -6.84
C PHE A 125 6.60 4.51 -7.36
N VAL A 126 7.31 3.62 -6.66
CA VAL A 126 8.59 3.05 -7.09
C VAL A 126 8.41 1.53 -7.11
N TRP A 127 8.67 0.92 -8.27
CA TRP A 127 8.65 -0.53 -8.36
C TRP A 127 9.95 -1.09 -7.78
N VAL A 128 9.82 -2.04 -6.85
CA VAL A 128 10.95 -2.73 -6.22
C VAL A 128 10.90 -4.17 -6.72
N LYS A 129 12.01 -4.65 -7.27
CA LYS A 129 12.09 -6.05 -7.68
C LYS A 129 12.10 -6.93 -6.43
N GLY A 130 11.14 -7.87 -6.35
CA GLY A 130 11.02 -8.78 -5.21
C GLY A 130 12.29 -9.59 -4.99
N HIS A 131 12.65 -9.82 -3.72
CA HIS A 131 13.81 -10.62 -3.32
C HIS A 131 15.15 -10.13 -3.89
N ASN A 132 15.30 -8.81 -4.00
CA ASN A 132 16.49 -8.18 -4.58
C ASN A 132 17.40 -7.53 -3.52
N GLY A 133 17.33 -8.00 -2.26
CA GLY A 133 18.21 -7.52 -1.20
C GLY A 133 17.84 -6.17 -0.59
N ASP A 134 16.71 -5.59 -0.95
CA ASP A 134 16.23 -4.36 -0.31
C ASP A 134 15.75 -4.70 1.11
N LYS A 135 16.40 -4.09 2.10
CA LYS A 135 16.15 -4.37 3.52
C LYS A 135 14.69 -4.20 3.91
N TYR A 136 14.08 -3.09 3.53
CA TYR A 136 12.70 -2.79 3.95
C TYR A 136 11.69 -3.63 3.17
N ASN A 137 11.96 -3.90 1.90
CA ASN A 137 11.12 -4.79 1.11
C ASN A 137 11.11 -6.20 1.72
N GLU A 138 12.26 -6.68 2.16
CA GLU A 138 12.36 -8.01 2.80
C GLU A 138 11.64 -8.04 4.15
N ILE A 139 11.69 -6.96 4.92
CA ILE A 139 10.98 -6.87 6.21
C ILE A 139 9.47 -6.98 6.00
N VAL A 140 8.90 -6.22 5.06
CA VAL A 140 7.45 -6.26 4.83
C VAL A 140 7.01 -7.59 4.21
N ASP A 141 7.86 -8.20 3.37
CA ASP A 141 7.61 -9.53 2.85
C ASP A 141 7.49 -10.55 3.99
N GLU A 142 8.43 -10.54 4.92
CA GLU A 142 8.39 -11.42 6.09
C GLU A 142 7.17 -11.16 6.96
N MET A 143 6.82 -9.89 7.17
CA MET A 143 5.65 -9.52 7.96
C MET A 143 4.36 -10.03 7.33
N ALA A 144 4.20 -9.85 6.03
CA ALA A 144 3.01 -10.31 5.31
C ALA A 144 2.89 -11.84 5.34
N ASN A 145 4.02 -12.54 5.14
CA ASN A 145 4.06 -14.00 5.19
C ASN A 145 3.75 -14.53 6.59
N ARG A 146 4.19 -13.85 7.63
CA ARG A 146 3.87 -14.22 9.02
C ARG A 146 2.38 -14.14 9.26
N GLU A 147 1.74 -13.07 8.81
CA GLU A 147 0.28 -12.91 8.93
C GLU A 147 -0.48 -13.95 8.11
N TYR A 148 -0.01 -14.25 6.90
CA TYR A 148 -0.54 -15.32 6.08
C TYR A 148 -0.48 -16.66 6.83
N ASN A 149 0.66 -17.01 7.41
CA ASN A 149 0.85 -18.26 8.14
C ASN A 149 -0.01 -18.32 9.39
N ASN A 150 -0.17 -17.22 10.10
CA ASN A 150 -1.04 -17.15 11.27
C ASN A 150 -2.50 -17.38 10.89
N MET A 151 -2.96 -16.80 9.79
CA MET A 151 -4.32 -16.99 9.30
C MET A 151 -4.55 -18.44 8.87
N LYS A 152 -3.57 -19.03 8.17
CA LYS A 152 -3.62 -20.42 7.74
C LYS A 152 -3.77 -21.36 8.95
N GLU A 153 -3.00 -21.16 10.01
CA GLU A 153 -3.08 -21.97 11.23
C GLU A 153 -4.44 -21.80 11.92
N SER A 154 -4.97 -20.57 11.98
CA SER A 154 -6.26 -20.32 12.64
C SER A 154 -7.44 -20.99 11.92
N LEU A 155 -7.30 -21.27 10.61
CA LEU A 155 -8.35 -21.91 9.81
C LEU A 155 -8.30 -23.44 9.85
N LYS A 156 -7.31 -24.03 10.53
CA LYS A 156 -7.14 -25.48 10.64
C LYS A 156 -7.95 -26.12 11.76
N VAL A 157 -8.76 -25.39 12.44
CA VAL A 157 -9.54 -25.89 13.60
C VAL A 157 -10.60 -26.88 13.18
#